data_da21d23a2f483767176b974902e03034
#
_entry.id   da21d23a2f483767176b974902e03034
#
_cell.length_a   1.000
_cell.length_b   1.000
_cell.length_c   1.000
_cell.angle_alpha   90.00
_cell.angle_beta   90.00
_cell.angle_gamma   90.00
#
_symmetry.space_group_name_H-M   'P 1'
#
loop_
_entity.id
_entity.type
_entity.pdbx_description
1 polymer ?
#
loop_
_entity_poly.entity_id
_entity_poly.type
_entity_poly.pdbx_seq_one_letter_code
_entity_poly.pdbx_strand_id
1 'polypeptide(L)'
;MTTPPTSRLPTYFISHGGGPWPWMKAEMGNTYAKLEAALADMPRQLGRKPAAVLMVSAHWEAPAFTVQATAQPGMIYDYGGFPPHTYQVHYRSPGAPALAARVQALVQAAGLPVAVDAERGYDHGMFSPMQAIYPQADVPVLQLSLKRGLDPAEHLALGRALAPLRDEDVLIVGSGLSYHNLRAFGPQAAAPSKAFDDWLGQALASAPAQRSQALVEWEQAPAARIAHPREEHLIPLMVAVGAAEGEQAARVYHESDFVGGLSVSSYRFGAAAGDAA
;
A
#
# COMPACT_ATOMS: atom_id res chain seq x y z
N MET A 1 -36.86 3.64 -6.21
CA MET A 1 -35.66 3.97 -6.99
C MET A 1 -34.54 3.08 -6.45
N THR A 2 -34.16 2.02 -7.16
CA THR A 2 -33.03 1.18 -6.79
C THR A 2 -31.77 1.96 -7.11
N THR A 3 -30.98 2.30 -6.08
CA THR A 3 -29.62 2.81 -6.27
C THR A 3 -28.87 1.82 -7.17
N PRO A 4 -28.20 2.28 -8.25
CA PRO A 4 -27.40 1.37 -9.05
C PRO A 4 -26.36 0.71 -8.12
N PRO A 5 -26.02 -0.56 -8.35
CA PRO A 5 -25.01 -1.22 -7.54
C PRO A 5 -23.73 -0.37 -7.59
N THR A 6 -23.23 0.03 -6.43
CA THR A 6 -21.94 0.70 -6.33
C THR A 6 -20.91 -0.22 -6.94
N SER A 7 -20.23 0.22 -8.00
CA SER A 7 -19.17 -0.59 -8.61
C SER A 7 -18.13 -0.91 -7.54
N ARG A 8 -17.65 -2.16 -7.52
CA ARG A 8 -16.61 -2.65 -6.60
C ARG A 8 -15.38 -1.72 -6.69
N LEU A 9 -14.86 -1.29 -5.53
CA LEU A 9 -13.66 -0.46 -5.52
C LEU A 9 -12.42 -1.22 -6.03
N PRO A 10 -11.52 -0.59 -6.77
CA PRO A 10 -10.21 -1.16 -7.08
C PRO A 10 -9.37 -1.30 -5.81
N THR A 11 -8.25 -2.03 -5.90
CA THR A 11 -7.20 -2.03 -4.89
C THR A 11 -5.95 -1.35 -5.41
N TYR A 12 -5.09 -0.90 -4.52
CA TYR A 12 -3.84 -0.27 -4.90
C TYR A 12 -2.65 -0.88 -4.17
N PHE A 13 -1.52 -0.95 -4.86
CA PHE A 13 -0.20 -0.98 -4.27
C PHE A 13 0.47 0.35 -4.56
N ILE A 14 0.87 1.07 -3.52
CA ILE A 14 1.46 2.40 -3.64
C ILE A 14 2.88 2.46 -3.09
N SER A 15 3.73 3.24 -3.75
CA SER A 15 4.95 3.77 -3.16
C SER A 15 4.58 4.84 -2.14
N HIS A 16 5.00 4.67 -0.87
CA HIS A 16 4.67 5.66 0.17
C HIS A 16 5.72 6.76 0.33
N GLY A 17 6.85 6.65 -0.40
CA GLY A 17 7.96 7.60 -0.29
C GLY A 17 8.84 7.33 0.93
N GLY A 18 9.62 8.30 1.37
CA GLY A 18 10.57 8.17 2.47
C GLY A 18 10.22 9.05 3.67
N GLY A 19 9.88 8.46 4.81
CA GLY A 19 9.60 9.19 6.05
C GLY A 19 8.50 10.26 5.91
N PRO A 20 8.67 11.43 6.54
CA PRO A 20 7.66 12.48 6.57
C PRO A 20 7.74 13.44 5.36
N TRP A 21 8.04 12.93 4.17
CA TRP A 21 8.30 13.73 2.96
C TRP A 21 7.23 14.81 2.63
N PRO A 22 5.90 14.63 2.92
CA PRO A 22 4.93 15.67 2.60
C PRO A 22 5.15 16.98 3.37
N TRP A 23 5.81 16.89 4.53
CA TRP A 23 6.12 18.04 5.38
C TRP A 23 7.58 18.54 5.20
N MET A 24 8.29 18.04 4.18
CA MET A 24 9.70 18.35 3.92
C MET A 24 9.92 19.03 2.56
N LYS A 25 8.91 19.71 2.04
CA LYS A 25 9.02 20.36 0.72
C LYS A 25 10.11 21.45 0.67
N ALA A 26 10.38 22.11 1.79
CA ALA A 26 11.45 23.11 1.87
C ALA A 26 12.84 22.48 1.76
N GLU A 27 13.04 21.29 2.34
CA GLU A 27 14.33 20.60 2.37
C GLU A 27 14.53 19.71 1.14
N MET A 28 13.48 19.09 0.63
CA MET A 28 13.55 18.10 -0.43
C MET A 28 13.14 18.62 -1.81
N GLY A 29 12.62 19.85 -1.87
CA GLY A 29 12.19 20.47 -3.14
C GLY A 29 11.17 19.60 -3.88
N ASN A 30 11.45 19.29 -5.14
CA ASN A 30 10.56 18.53 -6.02
C ASN A 30 10.83 17.02 -6.02
N THR A 31 11.63 16.49 -5.11
CA THR A 31 12.04 15.07 -5.10
C THR A 31 10.85 14.11 -5.17
N TYR A 32 9.75 14.43 -4.49
CA TYR A 32 8.54 13.60 -4.45
C TYR A 32 7.38 14.16 -5.29
N ALA A 33 7.58 15.18 -6.13
CA ALA A 33 6.49 15.87 -6.83
C ALA A 33 5.66 14.94 -7.74
N LYS A 34 6.32 14.01 -8.45
CA LYS A 34 5.62 13.05 -9.30
C LYS A 34 4.84 12.03 -8.48
N LEU A 35 5.42 11.54 -7.39
CA LEU A 35 4.75 10.64 -6.45
C LEU A 35 3.54 11.34 -5.81
N GLU A 36 3.72 12.56 -5.32
CA GLU A 36 2.63 13.36 -4.74
C GLU A 36 1.48 13.54 -5.73
N ALA A 37 1.77 13.90 -6.97
CA ALA A 37 0.77 14.06 -8.02
C ALA A 37 0.00 12.76 -8.31
N ALA A 38 0.70 11.64 -8.38
CA ALA A 38 0.08 10.33 -8.60
C ALA A 38 -0.83 9.90 -7.43
N LEU A 39 -0.40 10.14 -6.18
CA LEU A 39 -1.20 9.85 -5.00
C LEU A 39 -2.43 10.78 -4.92
N ALA A 40 -2.26 12.08 -5.20
CA ALA A 40 -3.35 13.05 -5.21
C ALA A 40 -4.40 12.78 -6.31
N ASP A 41 -4.04 12.03 -7.36
CA ASP A 41 -4.96 11.62 -8.43
C ASP A 41 -5.86 10.42 -8.05
N MET A 42 -5.50 9.65 -7.02
CA MET A 42 -6.27 8.46 -6.64
C MET A 42 -7.76 8.74 -6.37
N PRO A 43 -8.18 9.82 -5.66
CA PRO A 43 -9.59 10.14 -5.49
C PRO A 43 -10.35 10.34 -6.81
N ARG A 44 -9.70 10.94 -7.83
CA ARG A 44 -10.28 11.08 -9.17
C ARG A 44 -10.45 9.71 -9.85
N GLN A 45 -9.47 8.82 -9.73
CA GLN A 45 -9.55 7.45 -10.27
C GLN A 45 -10.69 6.65 -9.62
N LEU A 46 -10.96 6.88 -8.33
CA LEU A 46 -12.06 6.24 -7.61
C LEU A 46 -13.44 6.79 -8.00
N GLY A 47 -13.52 8.06 -8.41
CA GLY A 47 -14.77 8.73 -8.76
C GLY A 47 -15.71 8.99 -7.57
N ARG A 48 -15.36 8.54 -6.38
CA ARG A 48 -16.08 8.74 -5.13
C ARG A 48 -15.16 8.65 -3.92
N LYS A 49 -15.57 9.22 -2.80
CA LYS A 49 -14.89 9.05 -1.52
C LYS A 49 -15.28 7.69 -0.92
N PRO A 50 -14.34 6.81 -0.55
CA PRO A 50 -14.66 5.55 0.09
C PRO A 50 -15.16 5.78 1.52
N ALA A 51 -15.93 4.81 2.06
CA ALA A 51 -16.38 4.84 3.45
C ALA A 51 -15.21 4.72 4.43
N ALA A 52 -14.15 4.00 4.05
CA ALA A 52 -12.90 3.88 4.81
C ALA A 52 -11.76 3.40 3.90
N VAL A 53 -10.52 3.55 4.38
CA VAL A 53 -9.31 2.97 3.80
C VAL A 53 -8.78 1.88 4.72
N LEU A 54 -8.59 0.68 4.20
CA LEU A 54 -7.80 -0.38 4.84
C LEU A 54 -6.38 -0.33 4.28
N MET A 55 -5.43 0.10 5.12
CA MET A 55 -4.02 0.25 4.75
C MET A 55 -3.18 -0.88 5.31
N VAL A 56 -2.56 -1.68 4.42
CA VAL A 56 -1.56 -2.68 4.80
C VAL A 56 -0.20 -2.03 4.70
N SER A 57 0.42 -1.72 5.84
CA SER A 57 1.67 -0.97 5.90
C SER A 57 2.88 -1.89 6.02
N ALA A 58 3.91 -1.64 5.21
CA ALA A 58 5.23 -2.26 5.31
C ALA A 58 5.92 -2.01 6.68
N HIS A 59 5.48 -0.99 7.41
CA HIS A 59 6.05 -0.56 8.69
C HIS A 59 5.41 -1.23 9.91
N TRP A 60 4.53 -2.20 9.70
CA TRP A 60 3.92 -2.93 10.80
C TRP A 60 3.96 -4.44 10.59
N GLU A 61 4.78 -5.11 11.38
CA GLU A 61 4.86 -6.57 11.42
C GLU A 61 4.43 -7.12 12.79
N ALA A 62 3.61 -8.15 12.78
CA ALA A 62 3.13 -8.82 13.98
C ALA A 62 3.19 -10.35 13.84
N PRO A 63 3.11 -11.14 14.93
CA PRO A 63 3.13 -12.60 14.85
C PRO A 63 1.93 -13.21 14.10
N ALA A 64 0.80 -12.50 14.10
CA ALA A 64 -0.41 -12.80 13.33
C ALA A 64 -0.81 -11.54 12.55
N PHE A 65 -1.68 -11.66 11.55
CA PHE A 65 -2.30 -10.49 10.94
C PHE A 65 -3.05 -9.71 12.02
N THR A 66 -2.59 -8.51 12.32
CA THR A 66 -3.09 -7.74 13.46
C THR A 66 -3.83 -6.49 12.96
N VAL A 67 -5.06 -6.35 13.40
CA VAL A 67 -5.97 -5.28 12.98
C VAL A 67 -5.92 -4.16 14.00
N GLN A 68 -5.67 -2.94 13.58
CA GLN A 68 -5.80 -1.75 14.40
C GLN A 68 -7.28 -1.50 14.71
N ALA A 69 -7.63 -1.31 15.99
CA ALA A 69 -9.00 -1.04 16.41
C ALA A 69 -9.15 0.27 17.20
N THR A 70 -8.13 1.11 17.18
CA THR A 70 -8.12 2.42 17.85
C THR A 70 -9.09 3.38 17.15
N ALA A 71 -9.99 4.01 17.89
CA ALA A 71 -10.96 4.97 17.32
C ALA A 71 -10.32 6.32 16.95
N GLN A 72 -9.29 6.72 17.69
CA GLN A 72 -8.52 7.95 17.47
C GLN A 72 -7.02 7.63 17.57
N PRO A 73 -6.44 7.05 16.52
CA PRO A 73 -5.05 6.65 16.55
C PRO A 73 -4.10 7.86 16.69
N GLY A 74 -3.09 7.73 17.54
CA GLY A 74 -1.98 8.68 17.62
C GLY A 74 -1.01 8.50 16.45
N MET A 75 0.10 9.27 16.48
CA MET A 75 1.16 9.16 15.47
C MET A 75 2.29 8.28 16.00
N ILE A 76 2.86 7.47 15.11
CA ILE A 76 4.10 6.71 15.35
C ILE A 76 5.15 7.29 14.39
N TYR A 77 6.12 8.01 14.95
CA TYR A 77 7.25 8.55 14.19
C TYR A 77 8.34 7.47 14.09
N ASP A 78 8.12 6.52 13.19
CA ASP A 78 8.95 5.33 12.98
C ASP A 78 10.14 5.56 12.04
N TYR A 79 10.61 6.79 11.98
CA TYR A 79 11.78 7.24 11.22
C TYR A 79 12.77 7.99 12.11
N GLY A 80 13.99 8.19 11.61
CA GLY A 80 15.05 8.90 12.34
C GLY A 80 15.90 9.77 11.42
N GLY A 81 16.60 10.75 12.03
CA GLY A 81 17.53 11.62 11.29
C GLY A 81 16.86 12.74 10.49
N PHE A 82 15.56 12.97 10.66
CA PHE A 82 14.83 14.06 10.02
C PHE A 82 14.79 15.33 10.88
N PRO A 83 14.46 16.51 10.32
CA PRO A 83 14.36 17.76 11.06
C PRO A 83 13.35 17.69 12.22
N PRO A 84 13.57 18.42 13.35
CA PRO A 84 12.72 18.31 14.53
C PRO A 84 11.22 18.57 14.31
N HIS A 85 10.85 19.44 13.35
CA HIS A 85 9.45 19.75 13.06
C HIS A 85 8.68 18.53 12.51
N THR A 86 9.36 17.57 11.88
CA THR A 86 8.73 16.37 11.32
C THR A 86 8.24 15.38 12.39
N TYR A 87 8.74 15.50 13.63
CA TYR A 87 8.26 14.71 14.78
C TYR A 87 7.07 15.37 15.50
N GLN A 88 6.52 16.44 14.92
CA GLN A 88 5.34 17.17 15.44
C GLN A 88 4.21 17.24 14.41
N VAL A 89 4.37 16.58 13.27
CA VAL A 89 3.33 16.50 12.24
C VAL A 89 2.14 15.64 12.70
N HIS A 90 0.96 15.97 12.21
CA HIS A 90 -0.25 15.25 12.55
C HIS A 90 -1.06 14.95 11.29
N TYR A 91 -1.54 13.72 11.20
CA TYR A 91 -2.57 13.30 10.26
C TYR A 91 -3.72 12.70 11.08
N ARG A 92 -4.73 13.50 11.37
CA ARG A 92 -5.80 13.19 12.34
C ARG A 92 -7.03 12.53 11.71
N SER A 93 -6.81 11.54 10.85
CA SER A 93 -7.90 10.73 10.35
C SER A 93 -8.51 9.90 11.50
N PRO A 94 -9.84 9.77 11.55
CA PRO A 94 -10.47 8.85 12.50
C PRO A 94 -10.08 7.40 12.18
N GLY A 95 -9.97 6.56 13.21
CA GLY A 95 -9.90 5.12 13.05
C GLY A 95 -11.28 4.52 12.74
N ALA A 96 -11.33 3.21 12.47
CA ALA A 96 -12.54 2.50 12.06
C ALA A 96 -12.79 1.21 12.86
N PRO A 97 -13.11 1.29 14.17
CA PRO A 97 -13.28 0.09 15.03
C PRO A 97 -14.34 -0.90 14.54
N ALA A 98 -15.44 -0.42 13.95
CA ALA A 98 -16.48 -1.29 13.38
C ALA A 98 -15.93 -2.08 12.17
N LEU A 99 -15.12 -1.45 11.32
CA LEU A 99 -14.44 -2.12 10.21
C LEU A 99 -13.39 -3.10 10.75
N ALA A 100 -12.70 -2.79 11.85
CA ALA A 100 -11.74 -3.72 12.48
C ALA A 100 -12.39 -5.06 12.84
N ALA A 101 -13.57 -5.04 13.43
CA ALA A 101 -14.34 -6.26 13.73
C ALA A 101 -14.73 -7.03 12.46
N ARG A 102 -15.09 -6.31 11.37
CA ARG A 102 -15.42 -6.92 10.08
C ARG A 102 -14.20 -7.59 9.45
N VAL A 103 -13.04 -6.90 9.44
CA VAL A 103 -11.76 -7.46 8.95
C VAL A 103 -11.38 -8.70 9.74
N GLN A 104 -11.44 -8.64 11.08
CA GLN A 104 -11.16 -9.79 11.94
C GLN A 104 -12.04 -11.00 11.57
N ALA A 105 -13.34 -10.80 11.41
CA ALA A 105 -14.26 -11.87 11.04
C ALA A 105 -13.94 -12.49 9.68
N LEU A 106 -13.58 -11.69 8.67
CA LEU A 106 -13.20 -12.19 7.34
C LEU A 106 -11.91 -13.02 7.39
N VAL A 107 -10.89 -12.54 8.11
CA VAL A 107 -9.61 -13.23 8.23
C VAL A 107 -9.77 -14.54 9.01
N GLN A 108 -10.56 -14.55 10.09
CA GLN A 108 -10.90 -15.76 10.85
C GLN A 108 -11.66 -16.78 9.99
N ALA A 109 -12.64 -16.33 9.21
CA ALA A 109 -13.41 -17.20 8.33
C ALA A 109 -12.56 -17.86 7.24
N ALA A 110 -11.46 -17.22 6.84
CA ALA A 110 -10.46 -17.77 5.93
C ALA A 110 -9.46 -18.73 6.59
N GLY A 111 -9.57 -18.97 7.90
CA GLY A 111 -8.65 -19.83 8.67
C GLY A 111 -7.26 -19.23 8.90
N LEU A 112 -7.11 -17.91 8.70
CA LEU A 112 -5.84 -17.21 8.90
C LEU A 112 -5.72 -16.71 10.35
N PRO A 113 -4.48 -16.69 10.91
CA PRO A 113 -4.26 -16.19 12.26
C PRO A 113 -4.49 -14.67 12.28
N VAL A 114 -5.35 -14.19 13.19
CA VAL A 114 -5.65 -12.78 13.35
C VAL A 114 -5.68 -12.34 14.80
N ALA A 115 -5.17 -11.15 15.06
CA ALA A 115 -5.21 -10.46 16.35
C ALA A 115 -5.74 -9.04 16.19
N VAL A 116 -6.00 -8.36 17.29
CA VAL A 116 -6.47 -6.96 17.34
C VAL A 116 -5.54 -6.16 18.23
N ASP A 117 -5.18 -4.95 17.79
CA ASP A 117 -4.44 -3.96 18.56
C ASP A 117 -5.34 -2.72 18.74
N ALA A 118 -5.75 -2.47 19.97
CA ALA A 118 -6.65 -1.35 20.33
C ALA A 118 -5.89 -0.04 20.61
N GLU A 119 -4.56 -0.04 20.62
CA GLU A 119 -3.73 1.09 21.04
C GLU A 119 -2.83 1.64 19.93
N ARG A 120 -2.56 0.85 18.89
CA ARG A 120 -1.63 1.23 17.85
C ARG A 120 -2.02 2.56 17.19
N GLY A 121 -1.00 3.43 17.01
CA GLY A 121 -1.08 4.66 16.25
C GLY A 121 -0.81 4.44 14.74
N TYR A 122 -0.73 5.52 13.98
CA TYR A 122 -0.43 5.55 12.56
C TYR A 122 1.06 5.68 12.29
N ASP A 123 1.66 4.77 11.53
CA ASP A 123 3.04 4.84 11.05
C ASP A 123 3.16 5.67 9.75
N HIS A 124 4.39 6.01 9.33
CA HIS A 124 4.57 6.87 8.17
C HIS A 124 4.23 6.19 6.84
N GLY A 125 4.24 4.87 6.77
CA GLY A 125 3.72 4.14 5.61
C GLY A 125 2.23 4.39 5.38
N MET A 126 1.51 4.82 6.41
CA MET A 126 0.12 5.26 6.28
C MET A 126 0.01 6.79 6.16
N PHE A 127 0.49 7.56 7.13
CA PHE A 127 0.14 8.98 7.19
C PHE A 127 0.81 9.82 6.10
N SER A 128 2.00 9.43 5.60
CA SER A 128 2.67 10.19 4.56
C SER A 128 1.94 10.10 3.21
N PRO A 129 1.62 8.92 2.65
CA PRO A 129 0.82 8.88 1.43
C PRO A 129 -0.59 9.40 1.62
N MET A 130 -1.23 9.17 2.77
CA MET A 130 -2.58 9.67 3.01
C MET A 130 -2.67 11.20 3.08
N GLN A 131 -1.59 11.89 3.49
CA GLN A 131 -1.51 13.36 3.42
C GLN A 131 -1.60 13.87 1.98
N ALA A 132 -1.15 13.10 0.99
CA ALA A 132 -1.29 13.45 -0.42
C ALA A 132 -2.65 13.00 -1.00
N ILE A 133 -3.15 11.82 -0.60
CA ILE A 133 -4.41 11.25 -1.13
C ILE A 133 -5.63 11.99 -0.57
N TYR A 134 -5.71 12.16 0.75
CA TYR A 134 -6.81 12.83 1.46
C TYR A 134 -6.27 13.84 2.48
N PRO A 135 -5.78 15.01 2.03
CA PRO A 135 -5.11 15.98 2.91
C PRO A 135 -6.00 16.56 4.02
N GLN A 136 -7.33 16.42 3.88
CA GLN A 136 -8.29 16.85 4.91
C GLN A 136 -8.41 15.85 6.07
N ALA A 137 -7.81 14.66 5.98
CA ALA A 137 -7.88 13.59 6.96
C ALA A 137 -9.32 13.22 7.38
N ASP A 138 -10.26 13.31 6.43
CA ASP A 138 -11.71 13.15 6.66
C ASP A 138 -12.26 11.79 6.17
N VAL A 139 -11.37 10.88 5.77
CA VAL A 139 -11.68 9.48 5.47
C VAL A 139 -11.14 8.62 6.62
N PRO A 140 -11.97 7.79 7.25
CA PRO A 140 -11.51 6.85 8.27
C PRO A 140 -10.44 5.91 7.73
N VAL A 141 -9.39 5.65 8.51
CA VAL A 141 -8.32 4.73 8.14
C VAL A 141 -8.16 3.64 9.19
N LEU A 142 -7.99 2.42 8.70
CA LEU A 142 -7.67 1.23 9.47
C LEU A 142 -6.34 0.67 8.97
N GLN A 143 -5.38 0.42 9.85
CA GLN A 143 -4.16 -0.30 9.49
C GLN A 143 -4.28 -1.80 9.78
N LEU A 144 -3.66 -2.60 8.93
CA LEU A 144 -3.49 -4.04 9.10
C LEU A 144 -2.01 -4.39 8.95
N SER A 145 -1.49 -5.19 9.88
CA SER A 145 -0.08 -5.59 9.88
C SER A 145 0.24 -6.60 8.78
N LEU A 146 1.49 -6.66 8.41
CA LEU A 146 2.10 -7.85 7.84
C LEU A 146 2.24 -8.93 8.92
N LYS A 147 2.22 -10.20 8.50
CA LYS A 147 2.55 -11.32 9.38
C LYS A 147 4.07 -11.57 9.30
N ARG A 148 4.70 -11.77 10.45
CA ARG A 148 6.11 -12.18 10.53
C ARG A 148 6.34 -13.44 9.71
N GLY A 149 7.52 -13.53 9.09
CA GLY A 149 7.84 -14.56 8.10
C GLY A 149 7.58 -14.07 6.67
N LEU A 150 6.73 -13.04 6.49
CA LEU A 150 6.53 -12.32 5.22
C LEU A 150 6.21 -13.24 4.02
N ASP A 151 5.57 -14.40 4.28
CA ASP A 151 5.23 -15.38 3.24
C ASP A 151 4.27 -14.75 2.20
N PRO A 152 4.67 -14.69 0.92
CA PRO A 152 3.84 -14.08 -0.12
C PRO A 152 2.49 -14.79 -0.34
N ALA A 153 2.46 -16.13 -0.21
CA ALA A 153 1.24 -16.91 -0.42
C ALA A 153 0.22 -16.65 0.69
N GLU A 154 0.67 -16.52 1.95
CA GLU A 154 -0.21 -16.14 3.08
C GLU A 154 -0.79 -14.73 2.90
N HIS A 155 -0.01 -13.78 2.37
CA HIS A 155 -0.48 -12.41 2.14
C HIS A 155 -1.40 -12.30 0.92
N LEU A 156 -1.22 -13.12 -0.13
CA LEU A 156 -2.20 -13.29 -1.20
C LEU A 156 -3.52 -13.87 -0.65
N ALA A 157 -3.43 -14.88 0.22
CA ALA A 157 -4.62 -15.47 0.87
C ALA A 157 -5.34 -14.44 1.76
N LEU A 158 -4.62 -13.62 2.50
CA LEU A 158 -5.18 -12.49 3.24
C LEU A 158 -5.94 -11.55 2.30
N GLY A 159 -5.34 -11.17 1.18
CA GLY A 159 -6.00 -10.32 0.18
C GLY A 159 -7.33 -10.91 -0.30
N ARG A 160 -7.34 -12.21 -0.65
CA ARG A 160 -8.59 -12.93 -1.04
C ARG A 160 -9.65 -12.87 0.05
N ALA A 161 -9.26 -13.06 1.30
CA ALA A 161 -10.17 -12.97 2.44
C ALA A 161 -10.79 -11.58 2.59
N LEU A 162 -10.05 -10.53 2.28
CA LEU A 162 -10.46 -9.13 2.39
C LEU A 162 -11.25 -8.63 1.18
N ALA A 163 -11.29 -9.37 0.06
CA ALA A 163 -11.95 -8.96 -1.18
C ALA A 163 -13.41 -8.48 -1.02
N PRO A 164 -14.25 -9.05 -0.13
CA PRO A 164 -15.63 -8.59 0.09
C PRO A 164 -15.73 -7.13 0.55
N LEU A 165 -14.72 -6.59 1.25
CA LEU A 165 -14.71 -5.20 1.73
C LEU A 165 -14.82 -4.19 0.58
N ARG A 166 -14.37 -4.54 -0.61
CA ARG A 166 -14.42 -3.68 -1.80
C ARG A 166 -15.85 -3.40 -2.26
N ASP A 167 -16.78 -4.33 -1.97
CA ASP A 167 -18.21 -4.17 -2.22
C ASP A 167 -18.90 -3.42 -1.07
N GLU A 168 -18.23 -3.28 0.08
CA GLU A 168 -18.65 -2.53 1.27
C GLU A 168 -18.08 -1.09 1.28
N ASP A 169 -17.66 -0.59 0.11
CA ASP A 169 -17.08 0.76 -0.09
C ASP A 169 -15.77 1.01 0.71
N VAL A 170 -15.00 -0.03 0.98
CA VAL A 170 -13.69 0.05 1.63
C VAL A 170 -12.59 -0.03 0.58
N LEU A 171 -11.71 0.98 0.55
CA LEU A 171 -10.53 1.01 -0.30
C LEU A 171 -9.40 0.21 0.35
N ILE A 172 -8.92 -0.83 -0.32
CA ILE A 172 -7.77 -1.62 0.15
C ILE A 172 -6.50 -1.10 -0.51
N VAL A 173 -5.52 -0.71 0.31
CA VAL A 173 -4.23 -0.16 -0.15
C VAL A 173 -3.08 -0.91 0.51
N GLY A 174 -2.23 -1.52 -0.31
CA GLY A 174 -0.91 -1.99 0.11
C GLY A 174 0.10 -0.84 0.00
N SER A 175 0.67 -0.44 1.13
CA SER A 175 1.64 0.65 1.22
C SER A 175 3.05 0.11 1.43
N GLY A 176 3.89 0.30 0.43
CA GLY A 176 5.26 -0.19 0.42
C GLY A 176 6.13 0.61 -0.56
N LEU A 177 7.03 -0.09 -1.24
CA LEU A 177 7.87 0.48 -2.29
C LEU A 177 8.31 -0.67 -3.22
N SER A 178 8.25 -0.49 -4.54
CA SER A 178 8.68 -1.53 -5.49
C SER A 178 10.20 -1.73 -5.57
N TYR A 179 10.98 -0.87 -4.94
CA TYR A 179 12.41 -1.03 -4.67
C TYR A 179 12.71 -0.48 -3.28
N HIS A 180 13.24 -1.30 -2.37
CA HIS A 180 13.57 -0.88 -1.01
C HIS A 180 14.92 -1.47 -0.53
N ASN A 181 16.02 -0.87 -1.02
CA ASN A 181 17.36 -1.15 -0.54
C ASN A 181 18.04 0.15 -0.12
N LEU A 182 17.93 0.52 1.14
CA LEU A 182 18.48 1.75 1.70
C LEU A 182 20.02 1.85 1.61
N ARG A 183 20.72 0.73 1.34
CA ARG A 183 22.17 0.68 1.16
C ARG A 183 22.60 0.91 -0.29
N ALA A 184 21.65 0.90 -1.22
CA ALA A 184 21.87 1.05 -2.65
C ALA A 184 20.85 2.04 -3.24
N PHE A 185 20.87 3.29 -2.76
CA PHE A 185 20.13 4.41 -3.34
C PHE A 185 21.05 5.23 -4.25
N GLY A 186 20.48 5.85 -5.28
CA GLY A 186 21.21 6.67 -6.23
C GLY A 186 21.60 5.93 -7.51
N PRO A 187 22.54 6.48 -8.30
CA PRO A 187 22.83 6.03 -9.67
C PRO A 187 23.23 4.55 -9.80
N GLN A 188 23.89 3.99 -8.78
CA GLN A 188 24.30 2.57 -8.77
C GLN A 188 23.12 1.60 -8.69
N ALA A 189 21.96 2.07 -8.25
CA ALA A 189 20.75 1.27 -8.16
C ALA A 189 19.90 1.33 -9.45
N ALA A 190 20.25 2.17 -10.43
CA ALA A 190 19.46 2.36 -11.63
C ALA A 190 19.22 1.06 -12.41
N ALA A 191 20.28 0.30 -12.71
CA ALA A 191 20.16 -0.95 -13.45
C ALA A 191 19.40 -2.03 -12.69
N PRO A 192 19.71 -2.34 -11.40
CA PRO A 192 18.97 -3.36 -10.67
C PRO A 192 17.52 -2.97 -10.36
N SER A 193 17.23 -1.69 -10.05
CA SER A 193 15.85 -1.26 -9.83
C SER A 193 15.02 -1.35 -11.11
N LYS A 194 15.60 -0.96 -12.26
CA LYS A 194 14.93 -1.10 -13.55
C LYS A 194 14.66 -2.56 -13.90
N ALA A 195 15.63 -3.45 -13.70
CA ALA A 195 15.45 -4.87 -14.01
C ALA A 195 14.32 -5.50 -13.17
N PHE A 196 14.24 -5.15 -11.89
CA PHE A 196 13.17 -5.62 -11.02
C PHE A 196 11.82 -4.98 -11.38
N ASP A 197 11.77 -3.68 -11.67
CA ASP A 197 10.54 -2.96 -12.05
C ASP A 197 9.96 -3.47 -13.39
N ASP A 198 10.82 -3.73 -14.38
CA ASP A 198 10.42 -4.33 -15.66
C ASP A 198 9.81 -5.72 -15.46
N TRP A 199 10.45 -6.57 -14.64
CA TRP A 199 9.91 -7.88 -14.29
C TRP A 199 8.58 -7.76 -13.55
N LEU A 200 8.49 -6.87 -12.57
CA LEU A 200 7.28 -6.66 -11.78
C LEU A 200 6.12 -6.26 -12.69
N GLY A 201 6.36 -5.32 -13.61
CA GLY A 201 5.35 -4.91 -14.59
C GLY A 201 4.86 -6.06 -15.46
N GLN A 202 5.76 -6.94 -15.92
CA GLN A 202 5.42 -8.13 -16.71
C GLN A 202 4.64 -9.16 -15.88
N ALA A 203 5.09 -9.44 -14.66
CA ALA A 203 4.42 -10.36 -13.74
C ALA A 203 2.98 -9.90 -13.45
N LEU A 204 2.79 -8.61 -13.18
CA LEU A 204 1.47 -8.06 -12.87
C LEU A 204 0.54 -8.01 -14.09
N ALA A 205 1.07 -7.90 -15.31
CA ALA A 205 0.29 -7.95 -16.55
C ALA A 205 -0.12 -9.38 -16.95
N SER A 206 0.43 -10.42 -16.33
CA SER A 206 0.14 -11.82 -16.63
C SER A 206 -1.27 -12.23 -16.22
N ALA A 207 -1.74 -13.37 -16.72
CA ALA A 207 -3.00 -13.98 -16.29
C ALA A 207 -3.00 -14.24 -14.76
N PRO A 208 -4.15 -14.20 -14.08
CA PRO A 208 -4.22 -14.22 -12.61
C PRO A 208 -3.41 -15.31 -11.92
N ALA A 209 -3.50 -16.56 -12.40
CA ALA A 209 -2.77 -17.67 -11.81
C ALA A 209 -1.25 -17.54 -11.98
N GLN A 210 -0.81 -17.09 -13.18
CA GLN A 210 0.61 -16.86 -13.47
C GLN A 210 1.16 -15.69 -12.66
N ARG A 211 0.38 -14.62 -12.51
CA ARG A 211 0.70 -13.48 -11.66
C ARG A 211 0.92 -13.90 -10.22
N SER A 212 -0.04 -14.63 -9.63
CA SER A 212 0.06 -15.10 -8.26
C SER A 212 1.28 -16.02 -8.06
N GLN A 213 1.54 -16.92 -9.01
CA GLN A 213 2.72 -17.79 -8.96
C GLN A 213 4.03 -16.98 -9.04
N ALA A 214 4.13 -16.02 -9.98
CA ALA A 214 5.31 -15.17 -10.10
C ALA A 214 5.56 -14.35 -8.83
N LEU A 215 4.51 -13.87 -8.17
CA LEU A 215 4.62 -13.13 -6.92
C LEU A 215 5.01 -14.02 -5.74
N VAL A 216 4.57 -15.27 -5.71
CA VAL A 216 5.04 -16.25 -4.69
C VAL A 216 6.54 -16.55 -4.89
N GLU A 217 6.97 -16.63 -6.13
CA GLU A 217 8.35 -16.93 -6.51
C GLU A 217 9.19 -15.66 -6.80
N TRP A 218 8.81 -14.51 -6.27
CA TRP A 218 9.42 -13.21 -6.56
C TRP A 218 10.95 -13.17 -6.41
N GLU A 219 11.51 -14.02 -5.56
CA GLU A 219 12.95 -14.12 -5.37
C GLU A 219 13.71 -14.59 -6.63
N GLN A 220 13.02 -15.22 -7.58
CA GLN A 220 13.58 -15.65 -8.86
C GLN A 220 13.66 -14.48 -9.87
N ALA A 221 13.09 -13.33 -9.54
CA ALA A 221 13.12 -12.14 -10.40
C ALA A 221 14.54 -11.60 -10.56
N PRO A 222 14.84 -10.96 -11.72
CA PRO A 222 16.09 -10.24 -11.90
C PRO A 222 16.30 -9.21 -10.80
N ALA A 223 17.47 -9.20 -10.17
CA ALA A 223 17.85 -8.30 -9.10
C ALA A 223 16.94 -8.31 -7.84
N ALA A 224 16.16 -9.38 -7.63
CA ALA A 224 15.18 -9.48 -6.54
C ALA A 224 15.76 -9.09 -5.17
N ARG A 225 16.82 -9.76 -4.73
CA ARG A 225 17.46 -9.50 -3.42
C ARG A 225 18.37 -8.26 -3.40
N ILE A 226 18.63 -7.67 -4.57
CA ILE A 226 19.23 -6.33 -4.66
C ILE A 226 18.14 -5.27 -4.44
N ALA A 227 16.99 -5.43 -5.07
CA ALA A 227 15.86 -4.54 -4.90
C ALA A 227 15.25 -4.63 -3.49
N HIS A 228 15.12 -5.84 -2.98
CA HIS A 228 14.57 -6.14 -1.66
C HIS A 228 15.51 -7.09 -0.89
N PRO A 229 16.55 -6.57 -0.19
CA PRO A 229 17.35 -7.37 0.75
C PRO A 229 16.47 -8.07 1.80
N ARG A 230 15.38 -7.42 2.15
CA ARG A 230 14.23 -7.93 2.89
C ARG A 230 12.95 -7.44 2.20
N GLU A 231 11.90 -8.25 2.23
CA GLU A 231 10.69 -8.11 1.40
C GLU A 231 9.54 -7.30 2.01
N GLU A 232 9.68 -6.75 3.21
CA GLU A 232 8.59 -6.08 3.92
C GLU A 232 7.91 -4.97 3.10
N HIS A 233 8.66 -4.24 2.25
CA HIS A 233 8.10 -3.20 1.39
C HIS A 233 7.47 -3.74 0.10
N LEU A 234 7.73 -5.00 -0.27
CA LEU A 234 7.08 -5.65 -1.40
C LEU A 234 5.78 -6.36 -0.98
N ILE A 235 5.75 -6.95 0.21
CA ILE A 235 4.65 -7.80 0.68
C ILE A 235 3.26 -7.13 0.67
N PRO A 236 3.09 -5.83 0.94
CA PRO A 236 1.78 -5.18 0.81
C PRO A 236 1.14 -5.32 -0.59
N LEU A 237 1.96 -5.48 -1.64
CA LEU A 237 1.49 -5.77 -3.00
C LEU A 237 0.68 -7.06 -3.06
N MET A 238 1.13 -8.12 -2.34
CA MET A 238 0.46 -9.42 -2.35
C MET A 238 -0.98 -9.30 -1.85
N VAL A 239 -1.21 -8.48 -0.82
CA VAL A 239 -2.56 -8.25 -0.30
C VAL A 239 -3.42 -7.50 -1.32
N ALA A 240 -2.89 -6.46 -1.95
CA ALA A 240 -3.60 -5.70 -2.98
C ALA A 240 -3.99 -6.59 -4.18
N VAL A 241 -3.06 -7.43 -4.65
CA VAL A 241 -3.29 -8.40 -5.73
C VAL A 241 -4.32 -9.46 -5.32
N GLY A 242 -4.17 -10.06 -4.14
CA GLY A 242 -5.08 -11.09 -3.65
C GLY A 242 -6.52 -10.58 -3.52
N ALA A 243 -6.72 -9.34 -3.09
CA ALA A 243 -8.05 -8.74 -2.97
C ALA A 243 -8.71 -8.41 -4.33
N ALA A 244 -7.94 -8.40 -5.42
CA ALA A 244 -8.42 -8.15 -6.79
C ALA A 244 -7.85 -9.18 -7.79
N GLU A 245 -7.69 -10.43 -7.38
CA GLU A 245 -6.91 -11.46 -8.10
C GLU A 245 -7.38 -11.70 -9.53
N GLY A 246 -8.69 -11.62 -9.80
CA GLY A 246 -9.27 -11.79 -11.14
C GLY A 246 -9.18 -10.55 -12.04
N GLU A 247 -8.72 -9.42 -11.53
CA GLU A 247 -8.79 -8.14 -12.22
C GLU A 247 -7.43 -7.75 -12.84
N GLN A 248 -7.48 -6.87 -13.84
CA GLN A 248 -6.28 -6.40 -14.52
C GLN A 248 -5.52 -5.39 -13.66
N ALA A 249 -4.19 -5.42 -13.78
CA ALA A 249 -3.30 -4.43 -13.20
C ALA A 249 -3.11 -3.25 -14.17
N ALA A 250 -3.16 -2.03 -13.63
CA ALA A 250 -2.78 -0.82 -14.31
C ALA A 250 -1.64 -0.14 -13.54
N ARG A 251 -0.54 0.20 -14.21
CA ARG A 251 0.52 1.00 -13.60
C ARG A 251 0.06 2.46 -13.55
N VAL A 252 -0.18 2.98 -12.33
CA VAL A 252 -0.73 4.32 -12.09
C VAL A 252 0.34 5.35 -11.72
N TYR A 253 1.53 4.89 -11.38
CA TYR A 253 2.71 5.71 -11.17
C TYR A 253 3.96 4.95 -11.62
N HIS A 254 4.87 5.67 -12.24
CA HIS A 254 6.21 5.20 -12.58
C HIS A 254 7.19 6.36 -12.60
N GLU A 255 8.33 6.15 -11.99
CA GLU A 255 9.46 7.06 -12.05
C GLU A 255 10.75 6.27 -12.22
N SER A 256 11.58 6.64 -13.20
CA SER A 256 12.87 6.01 -13.49
C SER A 256 14.06 6.80 -12.94
N ASP A 257 13.79 7.89 -12.24
CA ASP A 257 14.79 8.77 -11.64
C ASP A 257 14.42 9.12 -10.18
N PHE A 258 13.65 8.24 -9.55
CA PHE A 258 13.25 8.43 -8.15
C PHE A 258 14.48 8.49 -7.26
N VAL A 259 14.58 9.55 -6.44
CA VAL A 259 15.72 9.80 -5.51
C VAL A 259 17.08 9.62 -6.21
N GLY A 260 17.20 10.12 -7.46
CA GLY A 260 18.46 10.16 -8.20
C GLY A 260 18.86 8.86 -8.89
N GLY A 261 17.90 8.09 -9.36
CA GLY A 261 18.18 6.98 -10.30
C GLY A 261 17.38 5.69 -10.11
N LEU A 262 16.46 5.63 -9.18
CA LEU A 262 15.65 4.41 -8.96
C LEU A 262 14.45 4.34 -9.91
N SER A 263 14.18 3.14 -10.44
CA SER A 263 12.90 2.82 -11.06
C SER A 263 11.94 2.30 -9.98
N VAL A 264 10.81 3.00 -9.82
CA VAL A 264 9.75 2.64 -8.86
C VAL A 264 8.38 2.80 -9.50
N SER A 265 7.44 1.95 -9.10
CA SER A 265 6.08 1.93 -9.65
C SER A 265 5.02 1.72 -8.57
N SER A 266 3.81 2.23 -8.84
CA SER A 266 2.58 1.91 -8.11
C SER A 266 1.54 1.35 -9.07
N TYR A 267 0.66 0.51 -8.56
CA TYR A 267 -0.31 -0.23 -9.37
C TYR A 267 -1.71 -0.15 -8.79
N ARG A 268 -2.70 -0.11 -9.67
CA ARG A 268 -4.13 -0.31 -9.39
C ARG A 268 -4.57 -1.64 -9.95
N PHE A 269 -5.41 -2.35 -9.24
CA PHE A 269 -6.05 -3.60 -9.66
C PHE A 269 -7.56 -3.41 -9.68
N GLY A 270 -8.15 -3.58 -10.86
CA GLY A 270 -9.55 -3.25 -11.12
C GLY A 270 -9.74 -1.91 -11.84
N ALA A 271 -10.99 -1.66 -12.27
CA ALA A 271 -11.34 -0.50 -13.07
C ALA A 271 -11.30 0.81 -12.29
N ALA A 272 -10.89 1.91 -12.96
CA ALA A 272 -11.14 3.26 -12.45
C ALA A 272 -12.56 3.72 -12.78
N ALA A 273 -13.02 4.75 -12.09
CA ALA A 273 -14.19 5.48 -12.52
C ALA A 273 -13.91 6.10 -13.90
N GLY A 274 -14.66 5.69 -14.91
CA GLY A 274 -14.46 6.13 -16.29
C GLY A 274 -13.78 5.12 -17.21
N ASP A 275 -13.23 4.02 -16.72
CA ASP A 275 -12.77 2.90 -17.55
C ASP A 275 -13.96 2.09 -18.14
N ALA A 276 -15.19 2.33 -17.66
CA ALA A 276 -16.44 1.69 -18.11
C ALA A 276 -17.23 2.65 -19.02
N ALA A 277 -16.66 3.02 -20.17
CA ALA A 277 -17.37 3.74 -21.22
C ALA A 277 -17.18 3.03 -22.57
#